data_4213c381e2a0b08ca4fbab5335eda4b0
#
_entry.id   4213c381e2a0b08ca4fbab5335eda4b0
#
_cell.length_a   1.000
_cell.length_b   1.000
_cell.length_c   1.000
_cell.angle_alpha   90.00
_cell.angle_beta   90.00
_cell.angle_gamma   90.00
#
_symmetry.space_group_name_H-M   'P 1'
#
loop_
_entity.id
_entity.type
_entity.pdbx_description
1 polymer ?
#
loop_
_entity_poly.entity_id
_entity_poly.type
_entity_poly.pdbx_seq_one_letter_code
_entity_poly.pdbx_strand_id
1 'polypeptide(L)'
;VFLYLADCLRDYVSGHGVSTELIRDKFPTIICTSGCLRTAVLEYVRKCIERNPKCRVYFSGDFDRAGIEMLEKLNEYFPKYVYPFKMDAKTYLSGLNGKCREMSEKDREILAQKNSELAKLMALHGKKVYQERITADLWNVLLKEIQRVETMV
;
A
#
# COMPACT_ATOMS: atom_id res chain seq x y z
N VAL A 1 7.10 -8.99 1.01
CA VAL A 1 5.82 -8.54 0.42
C VAL A 1 5.99 -8.21 -1.06
N PHE A 2 6.86 -7.26 -1.44
CA PHE A 2 7.02 -6.83 -2.84
C PHE A 2 7.29 -7.98 -3.80
N LEU A 3 8.29 -8.83 -3.54
CA LEU A 3 8.62 -9.97 -4.39
C LEU A 3 7.45 -10.96 -4.50
N TYR A 4 6.78 -11.25 -3.39
CA TYR A 4 5.62 -12.12 -3.39
C TYR A 4 4.49 -11.60 -4.29
N LEU A 5 4.13 -10.31 -4.18
CA LEU A 5 3.10 -9.71 -5.02
C LEU A 5 3.50 -9.68 -6.50
N ALA A 6 4.77 -9.41 -6.79
CA ALA A 6 5.29 -9.42 -8.15
C ALA A 6 5.29 -10.83 -8.77
N ASP A 7 5.63 -11.85 -7.99
CA ASP A 7 5.59 -13.26 -8.41
C ASP A 7 4.14 -13.70 -8.66
N CYS A 8 3.22 -13.44 -7.73
CA CYS A 8 1.80 -13.74 -7.91
C CYS A 8 1.21 -13.05 -9.15
N LEU A 9 1.58 -11.80 -9.41
CA LEU A 9 1.12 -11.07 -10.60
C LEU A 9 1.66 -11.70 -11.88
N ARG A 10 2.94 -12.10 -11.91
CA ARG A 10 3.56 -12.80 -13.04
C ARG A 10 2.87 -14.11 -13.31
N ASP A 11 2.63 -14.92 -12.29
CA ASP A 11 1.97 -16.22 -12.40
C ASP A 11 0.54 -16.08 -12.90
N TYR A 12 -0.18 -15.07 -12.42
CA TYR A 12 -1.52 -14.75 -12.90
C TYR A 12 -1.53 -14.42 -14.40
N VAL A 13 -0.66 -13.52 -14.84
CA VAL A 13 -0.52 -13.13 -16.26
C VAL A 13 -0.18 -14.34 -17.14
N SER A 14 0.76 -15.18 -16.71
CA SER A 14 1.20 -16.36 -17.46
C SER A 14 0.10 -17.43 -17.53
N GLY A 15 -0.65 -17.63 -16.45
CA GLY A 15 -1.69 -18.65 -16.35
C GLY A 15 -2.99 -18.31 -17.11
N HIS A 16 -3.29 -17.02 -17.31
CA HIS A 16 -4.53 -16.56 -17.94
C HIS A 16 -4.37 -16.08 -19.38
N GLY A 17 -3.17 -16.20 -19.98
CA GLY A 17 -2.93 -15.81 -21.37
C GLY A 17 -3.21 -14.34 -21.66
N VAL A 18 -2.97 -13.46 -20.67
CA VAL A 18 -3.26 -12.02 -20.75
C VAL A 18 -2.42 -11.39 -21.87
N SER A 19 -3.06 -10.62 -22.75
CA SER A 19 -2.36 -9.98 -23.86
C SER A 19 -1.37 -8.91 -23.39
N THR A 20 -0.30 -8.72 -24.16
CA THR A 20 0.74 -7.71 -23.86
C THR A 20 0.15 -6.29 -23.80
N GLU A 21 -0.85 -6.00 -24.63
CA GLU A 21 -1.55 -4.70 -24.65
C GLU A 21 -2.34 -4.46 -23.37
N LEU A 22 -3.07 -5.49 -22.92
CA LEU A 22 -3.82 -5.42 -21.66
C LEU A 22 -2.87 -5.24 -20.46
N ILE A 23 -1.73 -5.94 -20.45
CA ILE A 23 -0.70 -5.79 -19.40
C ILE A 23 -0.22 -4.35 -19.35
N ARG A 24 0.16 -3.78 -20.49
CA ARG A 24 0.70 -2.42 -20.56
C ARG A 24 -0.28 -1.36 -20.09
N ASP A 25 -1.54 -1.48 -20.46
CA ASP A 25 -2.50 -0.39 -20.31
C ASP A 25 -3.35 -0.51 -19.04
N LYS A 26 -3.47 -1.69 -18.47
CA LYS A 26 -4.45 -1.96 -17.38
C LYS A 26 -3.88 -2.63 -16.15
N PHE A 27 -2.71 -3.27 -16.24
CA PHE A 27 -2.12 -3.90 -15.07
C PHE A 27 -1.42 -2.89 -14.16
N PRO A 28 -1.47 -3.11 -12.86
CA PRO A 28 -0.83 -2.21 -11.91
C PRO A 28 0.69 -2.32 -11.99
N THR A 29 1.38 -1.18 -11.90
CA THR A 29 2.82 -1.14 -11.64
C THR A 29 3.06 -1.25 -10.14
N ILE A 30 3.85 -2.22 -9.71
CA ILE A 30 4.22 -2.40 -8.30
C ILE A 30 5.59 -1.77 -8.06
N ILE A 31 5.69 -0.88 -7.09
CA ILE A 31 6.92 -0.18 -6.74
C ILE A 31 7.29 -0.49 -5.29
N CYS A 32 8.54 -0.91 -5.06
CA CYS A 32 9.09 -1.05 -3.72
C CYS A 32 9.83 0.24 -3.31
N THR A 33 9.41 0.86 -2.21
CA THR A 33 10.05 2.07 -1.68
C THR A 33 11.22 1.78 -0.73
N SER A 34 11.42 0.51 -0.34
CA SER A 34 12.46 0.10 0.61
C SER A 34 12.46 0.93 1.90
N GLY A 35 11.28 1.22 2.43
CA GLY A 35 11.10 1.93 3.70
C GLY A 35 11.26 3.45 3.64
N CYS A 36 11.46 4.06 2.46
CA CYS A 36 11.50 5.52 2.32
C CYS A 36 11.04 6.00 0.94
N LEU A 37 10.46 7.20 0.91
CA LEU A 37 10.10 7.88 -0.34
C LEU A 37 11.32 8.60 -0.91
N ARG A 38 11.98 7.96 -1.86
CA ARG A 38 13.11 8.55 -2.59
C ARG A 38 12.60 9.46 -3.70
N THR A 39 13.38 10.47 -4.06
CA THR A 39 13.08 11.42 -5.14
C THR A 39 12.71 10.70 -6.45
N ALA A 40 13.43 9.63 -6.80
CA ALA A 40 13.16 8.86 -8.01
C ALA A 40 11.74 8.26 -8.03
N VAL A 41 11.23 7.79 -6.88
CA VAL A 41 9.86 7.26 -6.77
C VAL A 41 8.84 8.39 -6.95
N LEU A 42 9.06 9.53 -6.32
CA LEU A 42 8.18 10.69 -6.43
C LEU A 42 8.13 11.22 -7.87
N GLU A 43 9.27 11.32 -8.55
CA GLU A 43 9.35 11.72 -9.96
C GLU A 43 8.66 10.70 -10.89
N TYR A 44 8.82 9.42 -10.62
CA TYR A 44 8.14 8.38 -11.39
C TYR A 44 6.61 8.51 -11.25
N VAL A 45 6.11 8.62 -10.01
CA VAL A 45 4.67 8.80 -9.74
C VAL A 45 4.13 10.07 -10.41
N ARG A 46 4.87 11.19 -10.33
CA ARG A 46 4.50 12.44 -11.01
C ARG A 46 4.33 12.23 -12.51
N LYS A 47 5.29 11.60 -13.17
CA LYS A 47 5.22 11.30 -14.62
C LYS A 47 4.06 10.38 -14.97
N CYS A 48 3.71 9.41 -14.11
CA CYS A 48 2.55 8.56 -14.31
C CYS A 48 1.25 9.38 -14.28
N ILE A 49 1.11 10.28 -13.31
CA ILE A 49 -0.05 11.16 -13.17
C ILE A 49 -0.15 12.15 -14.34
N GLU A 50 0.96 12.76 -14.75
CA GLU A 50 1.00 13.68 -15.89
C GLU A 50 0.57 13.01 -17.21
N ARG A 51 0.98 11.76 -17.41
CA ARG A 51 0.61 10.97 -18.60
C ARG A 51 -0.81 10.44 -18.55
N ASN A 52 -1.32 10.15 -17.36
CA ASN A 52 -2.65 9.64 -17.14
C ASN A 52 -3.30 10.31 -15.91
N PRO A 53 -4.08 11.39 -16.10
CA PRO A 53 -4.78 12.06 -15.01
C PRO A 53 -5.82 11.21 -14.27
N LYS A 54 -6.15 10.03 -14.79
CA LYS A 54 -6.99 9.03 -14.10
C LYS A 54 -6.18 8.03 -13.29
N CYS A 55 -4.86 8.16 -13.25
CA CYS A 55 -3.96 7.31 -12.47
C CYS A 55 -4.38 7.31 -10.99
N ARG A 56 -4.31 6.15 -10.36
CA ARG A 56 -4.50 5.98 -8.91
C ARG A 56 -3.24 5.41 -8.32
N VAL A 57 -2.79 5.99 -7.23
CA VAL A 57 -1.60 5.57 -6.50
C VAL A 57 -2.05 4.89 -5.22
N TYR A 58 -1.93 3.59 -5.16
CA TYR A 58 -2.27 2.80 -3.97
C TYR A 58 -1.02 2.62 -3.11
N PHE A 59 -1.10 3.03 -1.86
CA PHE A 59 -0.01 2.90 -0.91
C PHE A 59 -0.34 1.89 0.18
N SER A 60 0.58 0.96 0.40
CA SER A 60 0.58 0.06 1.55
C SER A 60 1.94 0.08 2.23
N GLY A 61 1.97 0.08 3.54
CA GLY A 61 3.18 0.11 4.36
C GLY A 61 2.99 -0.65 5.66
N ASP A 62 4.04 -0.70 6.46
CA ASP A 62 3.94 -1.23 7.81
C ASP A 62 3.03 -0.36 8.68
N PHE A 63 2.33 -0.97 9.60
CA PHE A 63 1.57 -0.24 10.61
C PHE A 63 2.51 0.18 11.74
N ASP A 64 3.31 1.17 11.44
CA ASP A 64 4.16 1.89 12.37
C ASP A 64 4.17 3.39 12.03
N ARG A 65 4.93 4.17 12.81
CA ARG A 65 5.01 5.62 12.58
C ARG A 65 5.50 5.96 11.17
N ALA A 66 6.51 5.26 10.69
CA ALA A 66 7.10 5.55 9.38
C ALA A 66 6.12 5.28 8.24
N GLY A 67 5.33 4.21 8.31
CA GLY A 67 4.30 3.90 7.32
C GLY A 67 3.20 4.95 7.27
N ILE A 68 2.74 5.44 8.42
CA ILE A 68 1.75 6.54 8.49
C ILE A 68 2.32 7.83 7.92
N GLU A 69 3.54 8.22 8.32
CA GLU A 69 4.20 9.43 7.82
C GLU A 69 4.46 9.37 6.31
N MET A 70 4.77 8.19 5.76
CA MET A 70 4.91 8.01 4.31
C MET A 70 3.59 8.20 3.57
N LEU A 71 2.49 7.67 4.08
CA LEU A 71 1.16 7.86 3.49
C LEU A 71 0.76 9.35 3.49
N GLU A 72 0.96 10.04 4.62
CA GLU A 72 0.70 11.47 4.74
C GLU A 72 1.52 12.27 3.72
N LYS A 73 2.81 12.00 3.66
CA LYS A 73 3.74 12.66 2.74
C LYS A 73 3.37 12.43 1.27
N LEU A 74 2.97 11.22 0.89
CA LEU A 74 2.47 10.96 -0.45
C LEU A 74 1.19 11.75 -0.76
N ASN A 75 0.28 11.87 0.20
CA ASN A 75 -0.93 12.68 0.05
C ASN A 75 -0.62 14.17 -0.10
N GLU A 76 0.42 14.67 0.57
CA GLU A 76 0.89 16.06 0.40
C GLU A 76 1.44 16.29 -1.02
N TYR A 77 2.25 15.36 -1.54
CA TYR A 77 2.81 15.47 -2.88
C TYR A 77 1.79 15.29 -3.99
N PHE A 78 0.81 14.39 -3.81
CA PHE A 78 -0.14 13.98 -4.84
C PHE A 78 -1.57 13.96 -4.31
N PRO A 79 -2.12 15.10 -3.88
CA PRO A 79 -3.46 15.17 -3.33
C PRO A 79 -4.48 14.66 -4.37
N LYS A 80 -5.47 13.89 -3.93
CA LYS A 80 -6.52 13.23 -4.75
C LYS A 80 -6.07 12.01 -5.55
N TYR A 81 -4.78 11.72 -5.65
CA TYR A 81 -4.28 10.56 -6.40
C TYR A 81 -3.91 9.38 -5.51
N VAL A 82 -3.67 9.61 -4.21
CA VAL A 82 -3.18 8.60 -3.26
C VAL A 82 -4.33 7.99 -2.48
N TYR A 83 -4.34 6.68 -2.43
CA TYR A 83 -5.33 5.88 -1.71
C TYR A 83 -4.63 4.89 -0.78
N PRO A 84 -5.02 4.81 0.51
CA PRO A 84 -4.50 3.77 1.39
C PRO A 84 -4.98 2.40 0.89
N PHE A 85 -4.04 1.46 0.75
CA PHE A 85 -4.33 0.10 0.32
C PHE A 85 -4.11 -0.85 1.48
N LYS A 86 -5.20 -1.33 2.08
CA LYS A 86 -5.17 -2.13 3.30
C LYS A 86 -4.48 -1.45 4.50
N MET A 87 -4.42 -0.13 4.50
CA MET A 87 -3.99 0.66 5.65
C MET A 87 -5.22 1.24 6.35
N ASP A 88 -5.98 0.38 6.99
CA ASP A 88 -7.20 0.69 7.72
C ASP A 88 -7.24 0.01 9.10
N ALA A 89 -8.16 0.44 9.96
CA ALA A 89 -8.29 -0.06 11.33
C ALA A 89 -8.58 -1.57 11.36
N LYS A 90 -9.43 -2.07 10.45
CA LYS A 90 -9.78 -3.49 10.39
C LYS A 90 -8.55 -4.35 10.07
N THR A 91 -7.78 -3.95 9.09
CA THR A 91 -6.56 -4.65 8.68
C THR A 91 -5.51 -4.61 9.79
N TYR A 92 -5.32 -3.46 10.46
CA TYR A 92 -4.44 -3.34 11.60
C TYR A 92 -4.82 -4.30 12.73
N LEU A 93 -6.10 -4.29 13.14
CA LEU A 93 -6.60 -5.15 14.20
C LEU A 93 -6.47 -6.64 13.86
N SER A 94 -6.71 -7.03 12.61
CA SER A 94 -6.50 -8.42 12.17
C SER A 94 -5.03 -8.84 12.25
N GLY A 95 -4.11 -7.91 11.99
CA GLY A 95 -2.67 -8.12 12.07
C GLY A 95 -2.12 -8.23 13.49
N LEU A 96 -2.87 -7.81 14.51
CA LEU A 96 -2.46 -7.92 15.92
C LEU A 96 -2.44 -9.36 16.46
N ASN A 97 -3.01 -10.31 15.73
CA ASN A 97 -3.04 -11.73 16.13
C ASN A 97 -1.61 -12.30 16.14
N GLY A 98 -1.10 -12.63 17.32
CA GLY A 98 0.22 -13.21 17.56
C GLY A 98 1.27 -12.22 18.07
N LYS A 99 2.56 -12.56 17.96
CA LYS A 99 3.66 -11.74 18.48
C LYS A 99 3.84 -10.50 17.60
N CYS A 100 3.41 -9.33 18.07
CA CYS A 100 3.69 -8.04 17.48
C CYS A 100 4.83 -7.35 18.23
N ARG A 101 5.61 -6.52 17.54
CA ARG A 101 6.65 -5.71 18.19
C ARG A 101 6.02 -4.49 18.86
N GLU A 102 6.49 -4.14 20.04
CA GLU A 102 6.08 -2.93 20.75
C GLU A 102 6.55 -1.67 19.99
N MET A 103 5.74 -0.64 20.03
CA MET A 103 6.14 0.70 19.62
C MET A 103 6.91 1.38 20.77
N SER A 104 7.84 2.26 20.42
CA SER A 104 8.45 3.15 21.41
C SER A 104 7.41 4.15 21.95
N GLU A 105 7.59 4.60 23.19
CA GLU A 105 6.75 5.65 23.79
C GLU A 105 6.68 6.87 22.89
N LYS A 106 7.82 7.32 22.39
CA LYS A 106 7.91 8.44 21.45
C LYS A 106 7.04 8.25 20.18
N ASP A 107 7.05 7.05 19.58
CA ASP A 107 6.23 6.78 18.38
C ASP A 107 4.74 6.81 18.72
N ARG A 108 4.36 6.29 19.90
CA ARG A 108 2.99 6.31 20.39
C ARG A 108 2.48 7.73 20.60
N GLU A 109 3.26 8.58 21.27
CA GLU A 109 2.94 10.00 21.50
C GLU A 109 2.73 10.74 20.17
N ILE A 110 3.63 10.54 19.20
CA ILE A 110 3.53 11.17 17.87
C ILE A 110 2.26 10.70 17.15
N LEU A 111 1.98 9.40 17.14
CA LEU A 111 0.80 8.85 16.49
C LEU A 111 -0.51 9.31 17.16
N ALA A 112 -0.54 9.44 18.48
CA ALA A 112 -1.71 9.90 19.22
C ALA A 112 -2.12 11.35 18.87
N GLN A 113 -1.17 12.18 18.46
CA GLN A 113 -1.39 13.58 18.07
C GLN A 113 -1.86 13.75 16.62
N LYS A 114 -1.79 12.69 15.79
CA LYS A 114 -2.22 12.76 14.40
C LYS A 114 -3.75 12.80 14.26
N ASN A 115 -4.24 13.43 13.20
CA ASN A 115 -5.67 13.49 12.90
C ASN A 115 -6.22 12.15 12.35
N SER A 116 -5.37 11.19 12.05
CA SER A 116 -5.76 9.87 11.54
C SER A 116 -6.31 8.99 12.65
N GLU A 117 -7.54 8.47 12.48
CA GLU A 117 -8.11 7.48 13.41
C GLU A 117 -7.28 6.20 13.49
N LEU A 118 -6.71 5.75 12.36
CA LEU A 118 -5.79 4.62 12.35
C LEU A 118 -4.56 4.89 13.22
N ALA A 119 -3.94 6.07 13.10
CA ALA A 119 -2.78 6.43 13.90
C ALA A 119 -3.09 6.44 15.40
N LYS A 120 -4.24 6.99 15.79
CA LYS A 120 -4.69 6.99 17.19
C LYS A 120 -4.95 5.57 17.71
N LEU A 121 -5.57 4.72 16.90
CA LEU A 121 -5.78 3.32 17.24
C LEU A 121 -4.46 2.57 17.43
N MET A 122 -3.48 2.80 16.54
CA MET A 122 -2.14 2.23 16.66
C MET A 122 -1.42 2.70 17.92
N ALA A 123 -1.54 3.99 18.27
CA ALA A 123 -0.99 4.54 19.50
C ALA A 123 -1.62 3.91 20.75
N LEU A 124 -2.94 3.69 20.74
CA LEU A 124 -3.67 3.04 21.82
C LEU A 124 -3.17 1.61 22.07
N HIS A 125 -3.05 0.82 21.02
CA HIS A 125 -2.56 -0.58 21.12
C HIS A 125 -1.06 -0.67 21.37
N GLY A 126 -0.28 0.31 20.95
CA GLY A 126 1.17 0.35 21.14
C GLY A 126 1.94 -0.76 20.39
N LYS A 127 1.35 -1.35 19.35
CA LYS A 127 1.91 -2.48 18.62
C LYS A 127 2.19 -2.12 17.16
N LYS A 128 3.33 -2.61 16.62
CA LYS A 128 3.64 -2.56 15.20
C LYS A 128 3.11 -3.82 14.51
N VAL A 129 2.48 -3.65 13.34
CA VAL A 129 2.10 -4.75 12.47
C VAL A 129 2.83 -4.59 11.14
N TYR A 130 3.66 -5.56 10.79
CA TYR A 130 4.42 -5.54 9.54
C TYR A 130 3.62 -6.08 8.37
N GLN A 131 3.87 -5.59 7.17
CA GLN A 131 3.17 -5.98 5.94
C GLN A 131 3.18 -7.49 5.68
N GLU A 132 4.20 -8.22 6.13
CA GLU A 132 4.28 -9.68 5.98
C GLU A 132 3.08 -10.40 6.58
N ARG A 133 2.45 -9.82 7.59
CA ARG A 133 1.26 -10.42 8.25
C ARG A 133 -0.02 -10.26 7.44
N ILE A 134 -0.06 -9.31 6.54
CA ILE A 134 -1.24 -8.98 5.72
C ILE A 134 -1.01 -9.28 4.23
N THR A 135 0.09 -9.96 3.88
CA THR A 135 0.50 -10.17 2.49
C THR A 135 -0.57 -10.91 1.67
N ALA A 136 -1.20 -11.94 2.24
CA ALA A 136 -2.28 -12.67 1.58
C ALA A 136 -3.51 -11.77 1.34
N ASP A 137 -3.85 -10.90 2.28
CA ASP A 137 -4.95 -9.95 2.13
C ASP A 137 -4.64 -8.89 1.06
N LEU A 138 -3.38 -8.44 0.97
CA LEU A 138 -2.93 -7.53 -0.09
C LEU A 138 -3.11 -8.17 -1.46
N TRP A 139 -2.67 -9.42 -1.63
CA TRP A 139 -2.84 -10.14 -2.90
C TRP A 139 -4.30 -10.34 -3.27
N ASN A 140 -5.13 -10.79 -2.34
CA ASN A 140 -6.55 -11.04 -2.58
C ASN A 140 -7.31 -9.78 -3.04
N VAL A 141 -6.95 -8.61 -2.51
CA VAL A 141 -7.56 -7.34 -2.93
C VAL A 141 -7.02 -6.88 -4.27
N LEU A 142 -5.70 -6.99 -4.48
CA LEU A 142 -5.07 -6.67 -5.77
C LEU A 142 -5.67 -7.52 -6.90
N LEU A 143 -5.84 -8.81 -6.69
CA LEU A 143 -6.43 -9.73 -7.66
C LEU A 143 -7.87 -9.32 -8.05
N LYS A 144 -8.68 -8.94 -7.07
CA LYS A 144 -10.05 -8.46 -7.32
C LYS A 144 -10.07 -7.18 -8.17
N GLU A 145 -9.15 -6.26 -7.93
CA GLU A 145 -9.05 -5.03 -8.75
C GLU A 145 -8.61 -5.35 -10.19
N ILE A 146 -7.69 -6.28 -10.38
CA ILE A 146 -7.26 -6.75 -11.70
C ILE A 146 -8.43 -7.37 -12.45
N GLN A 147 -9.14 -8.32 -11.84
CA GLN A 147 -10.30 -8.99 -12.43
C GLN A 147 -11.42 -8.02 -12.78
N ARG A 148 -11.67 -7.00 -11.94
CA ARG A 148 -12.62 -5.95 -12.22
C ARG A 148 -12.26 -5.15 -13.48
N VAL A 149 -10.99 -4.87 -13.68
CA VAL A 149 -10.50 -4.17 -14.87
C VAL A 149 -10.65 -5.02 -16.13
N GLU A 150 -10.41 -6.33 -16.04
CA GLU A 150 -10.57 -7.28 -17.16
C GLU A 150 -12.04 -7.39 -17.61
N THR A 151 -12.98 -7.37 -16.67
CA THR A 151 -14.42 -7.46 -16.99
C THR A 151 -15.03 -6.19 -17.59
N MET A 152 -14.30 -5.06 -17.60
CA MET A 152 -14.72 -3.79 -18.18
C MET A 152 -14.25 -3.60 -19.64
N VAL A 153 -13.69 -4.64 -20.24
CA VAL A 153 -13.22 -4.71 -21.65
C VAL A 153 -14.12 -5.59 -22.46
#